data_8fcd5dc18d20764a2045bb56f640a9b8
#
_entry.id   8fcd5dc18d20764a2045bb56f640a9b8
#
_cell.length_a   1.000
_cell.length_b   1.000
_cell.length_c   1.000
_cell.angle_alpha   90.00
_cell.angle_beta   90.00
_cell.angle_gamma   90.00
#
_symmetry.space_group_name_H-M   'P 1'
#
loop_
_entity.id
_entity.type
_entity.pdbx_description
1 polymer ?
#
loop_
_entity_poly.entity_id
_entity_poly.type
_entity_poly.pdbx_seq_one_letter_code
_entity_poly.pdbx_strand_id
1 'polypeptide(L)'
;MKIVECVNLNKTYRQGQVTVQALRDLSLQIDKGEFLAVAGPSGSGKTTLLNMIGGLDEIDSGSICVDGKTLEVMSQAQLADLRLHKIGFVFQAYNLIPVLSAIENVEYVMLLQGLPAGERREKARTVLDDVGLKGKYNRRPAELSGGQQQRVAVARAIVSSPAIVLADEPTANLDSKTGQGLLEMMQAMNTEKRITFIFSTHDRMVMEYARRLVKLKDGRLVDDEFKSNSAHS
;
A
#
# COMPACT_ATOMS: atom_id res chain seq x y z
N MET A 1 -1.73 -12.81 -14.48
CA MET A 1 -0.53 -13.33 -13.76
C MET A 1 -0.62 -12.90 -12.32
N LYS A 2 -0.65 -13.85 -11.40
CA LYS A 2 -0.82 -13.58 -9.97
C LYS A 2 0.42 -12.91 -9.39
N ILE A 3 0.20 -11.82 -8.67
CA ILE A 3 1.25 -11.06 -7.98
C ILE A 3 1.24 -11.36 -6.48
N VAL A 4 0.06 -11.66 -5.91
CA VAL A 4 -0.13 -12.11 -4.53
C VAL A 4 -1.02 -13.35 -4.53
N GLU A 5 -0.60 -14.38 -3.79
CA GLU A 5 -1.40 -15.56 -3.49
C GLU A 5 -1.37 -15.82 -1.99
N CYS A 6 -2.54 -15.79 -1.38
CA CYS A 6 -2.76 -16.14 0.02
C CYS A 6 -3.58 -17.43 0.07
N VAL A 7 -3.14 -18.42 0.83
CA VAL A 7 -3.82 -19.71 0.95
C VAL A 7 -4.03 -20.07 2.41
N ASN A 8 -5.28 -20.16 2.84
CA ASN A 8 -5.72 -20.58 4.18
C ASN A 8 -5.01 -19.85 5.32
N LEU A 9 -4.86 -18.52 5.20
CA LEU A 9 -4.17 -17.72 6.19
C LEU A 9 -4.91 -17.69 7.52
N ASN A 10 -4.19 -17.96 8.59
CA ASN A 10 -4.65 -17.80 9.95
C ASN A 10 -3.70 -16.90 10.74
N LYS A 11 -4.26 -16.00 11.54
CA LYS A 11 -3.50 -15.14 12.47
C LYS A 11 -4.25 -14.89 13.74
N THR A 12 -3.55 -15.06 14.85
CA THR A 12 -4.07 -14.82 16.19
C THR A 12 -3.10 -13.95 16.97
N TYR A 13 -3.60 -12.84 17.50
CA TYR A 13 -2.85 -12.02 18.44
C TYR A 13 -3.21 -12.36 19.88
N ARG A 14 -2.22 -12.37 20.76
CA ARG A 14 -2.39 -12.55 22.19
C ARG A 14 -1.95 -11.28 22.92
N GLN A 15 -2.86 -10.66 23.64
CA GLN A 15 -2.58 -9.49 24.47
C GLN A 15 -3.00 -9.81 25.92
N GLY A 16 -2.04 -10.23 26.72
CA GLY A 16 -2.33 -10.75 28.06
C GLY A 16 -3.20 -12.01 27.99
N GLN A 17 -4.39 -11.95 28.61
CA GLN A 17 -5.37 -13.05 28.60
C GLN A 17 -6.35 -12.98 27.40
N VAL A 18 -6.31 -11.89 26.64
CA VAL A 18 -7.21 -11.74 25.48
C VAL A 18 -6.56 -12.32 24.24
N THR A 19 -7.29 -13.22 23.56
CA THR A 19 -6.89 -13.80 22.28
C THR A 19 -7.83 -13.29 21.20
N VAL A 20 -7.26 -12.66 20.16
CA VAL A 20 -8.01 -12.12 19.02
C VAL A 20 -7.56 -12.85 17.75
N GLN A 21 -8.43 -13.63 17.17
CA GLN A 21 -8.19 -14.26 15.87
C GLN A 21 -8.48 -13.24 14.77
N ALA A 22 -7.42 -12.64 14.24
CA ALA A 22 -7.49 -11.55 13.27
C ALA A 22 -7.75 -12.03 11.84
N LEU A 23 -7.25 -13.23 11.45
CA LEU A 23 -7.57 -13.88 10.17
C LEU A 23 -7.95 -15.33 10.41
N ARG A 24 -8.89 -15.85 9.59
CA ARG A 24 -9.49 -17.19 9.70
C ARG A 24 -9.66 -17.81 8.34
N ASP A 25 -8.82 -18.78 7.99
CA ASP A 25 -8.85 -19.54 6.74
C ASP A 25 -9.02 -18.63 5.50
N LEU A 26 -8.31 -17.50 5.48
CA LEU A 26 -8.43 -16.51 4.43
C LEU A 26 -7.61 -16.94 3.21
N SER A 27 -8.26 -17.08 2.07
CA SER A 27 -7.62 -17.31 0.78
C SER A 27 -7.98 -16.19 -0.18
N LEU A 28 -6.95 -15.60 -0.84
CA LEU A 28 -7.11 -14.48 -1.76
C LEU A 28 -6.02 -14.53 -2.83
N GLN A 29 -6.39 -14.29 -4.08
CA GLN A 29 -5.45 -14.19 -5.19
C GLN A 29 -5.62 -12.82 -5.85
N ILE A 30 -4.50 -12.14 -6.14
CA ILE A 30 -4.48 -10.82 -6.74
C ILE A 30 -3.61 -10.86 -7.99
N ASP A 31 -4.14 -10.39 -9.11
CA ASP A 31 -3.40 -10.31 -10.36
C ASP A 31 -2.60 -9.00 -10.48
N LYS A 32 -1.53 -9.06 -11.27
CA LYS A 32 -0.68 -7.89 -11.54
C LYS A 32 -1.49 -6.79 -12.23
N GLY A 33 -1.37 -5.56 -11.72
CA GLY A 33 -2.06 -4.38 -12.23
C GLY A 33 -3.48 -4.20 -11.70
N GLU A 34 -3.93 -5.00 -10.73
CA GLU A 34 -5.21 -4.76 -10.07
C GLU A 34 -5.20 -3.47 -9.24
N PHE A 35 -6.37 -2.85 -9.16
CA PHE A 35 -6.69 -1.74 -8.27
C PHE A 35 -7.80 -2.22 -7.33
N LEU A 36 -7.37 -2.80 -6.20
CA LEU A 36 -8.19 -3.61 -5.30
C LEU A 36 -8.42 -2.90 -3.97
N ALA A 37 -9.65 -2.89 -3.47
CA ALA A 37 -9.96 -2.51 -2.10
C ALA A 37 -10.35 -3.71 -1.25
N VAL A 38 -9.65 -3.90 -0.14
CA VAL A 38 -10.03 -4.77 0.97
C VAL A 38 -10.85 -3.94 1.95
N ALA A 39 -12.16 -4.18 1.99
CA ALA A 39 -13.12 -3.40 2.77
C ALA A 39 -13.69 -4.19 3.95
N GLY A 40 -14.14 -3.48 4.97
CA GLY A 40 -14.79 -4.09 6.13
C GLY A 40 -14.75 -3.18 7.36
N PRO A 41 -15.51 -3.49 8.41
CA PRO A 41 -15.53 -2.70 9.64
C PRO A 41 -14.15 -2.68 10.31
N SER A 42 -13.99 -1.77 11.29
CA SER A 42 -12.79 -1.76 12.14
C SER A 42 -12.64 -3.12 12.84
N GLY A 43 -11.39 -3.62 12.91
CA GLY A 43 -11.10 -4.93 13.50
C GLY A 43 -11.42 -6.14 12.62
N SER A 44 -11.86 -5.98 11.37
CA SER A 44 -12.16 -7.12 10.47
C SER A 44 -10.94 -7.87 9.92
N GLY A 45 -9.70 -7.39 10.19
CA GLY A 45 -8.45 -8.04 9.77
C GLY A 45 -7.76 -7.39 8.55
N LYS A 46 -8.25 -6.26 8.02
CA LYS A 46 -7.70 -5.59 6.81
C LYS A 46 -6.22 -5.23 6.95
N THR A 47 -5.88 -4.44 7.97
CA THR A 47 -4.49 -4.03 8.24
C THR A 47 -3.59 -5.25 8.52
N THR A 48 -4.12 -6.26 9.22
CA THR A 48 -3.42 -7.52 9.45
C THR A 48 -3.09 -8.21 8.13
N LEU A 49 -4.04 -8.32 7.21
CA LEU A 49 -3.81 -8.90 5.89
C LEU A 49 -2.75 -8.12 5.10
N LEU A 50 -2.84 -6.78 5.07
CA LEU A 50 -1.84 -5.94 4.40
C LEU A 50 -0.44 -6.13 5.00
N ASN A 51 -0.34 -6.17 6.33
CA ASN A 51 0.95 -6.37 7.01
C ASN A 51 1.57 -7.72 6.67
N MET A 52 0.77 -8.77 6.54
CA MET A 52 1.25 -10.09 6.15
C MET A 52 1.71 -10.14 4.71
N ILE A 53 0.91 -9.60 3.76
CA ILE A 53 1.32 -9.46 2.36
C ILE A 53 2.62 -8.64 2.26
N GLY A 54 2.74 -7.61 3.11
CA GLY A 54 3.94 -6.77 3.21
C GLY A 54 5.15 -7.42 3.88
N GLY A 55 5.01 -8.63 4.43
CA GLY A 55 6.08 -9.29 5.21
C GLY A 55 6.48 -8.48 6.46
N LEU A 56 5.54 -7.71 7.02
CA LEU A 56 5.73 -6.95 8.27
C LEU A 56 5.32 -7.75 9.50
N ASP A 57 4.54 -8.80 9.32
CA ASP A 57 4.08 -9.70 10.37
C ASP A 57 4.09 -11.15 9.87
N GLU A 58 4.16 -12.11 10.80
CA GLU A 58 4.21 -13.53 10.51
C GLU A 58 2.82 -14.15 10.58
N ILE A 59 2.54 -15.13 9.71
CA ILE A 59 1.31 -15.94 9.78
C ILE A 59 1.46 -17.07 10.81
N ASP A 60 0.35 -17.50 11.41
CA ASP A 60 0.34 -18.67 12.29
C ASP A 60 0.25 -19.97 11.47
N SER A 61 -0.50 -19.94 10.36
CA SER A 61 -0.58 -21.02 9.39
C SER A 61 -1.10 -20.54 8.04
N GLY A 62 -0.94 -21.37 7.01
CA GLY A 62 -1.24 -21.07 5.62
C GLY A 62 0.01 -20.71 4.83
N SER A 63 -0.12 -20.01 3.70
CA SER A 63 1.00 -19.54 2.92
C SER A 63 0.73 -18.23 2.20
N ILE A 64 1.77 -17.40 2.00
CA ILE A 64 1.73 -16.15 1.24
C ILE A 64 2.85 -16.17 0.20
N CYS A 65 2.49 -16.02 -1.05
CA CYS A 65 3.43 -15.82 -2.14
C CYS A 65 3.27 -14.40 -2.70
N VAL A 66 4.36 -13.65 -2.80
CA VAL A 66 4.40 -12.30 -3.38
C VAL A 66 5.47 -12.26 -4.46
N ASP A 67 5.10 -11.86 -5.68
CA ASP A 67 5.98 -11.81 -6.86
C ASP A 67 6.77 -13.13 -7.06
N GLY A 68 6.10 -14.29 -6.85
CA GLY A 68 6.68 -15.62 -6.97
C GLY A 68 7.55 -16.06 -5.78
N LYS A 69 7.62 -15.29 -4.69
CA LYS A 69 8.41 -15.61 -3.50
C LYS A 69 7.50 -15.97 -2.33
N THR A 70 7.69 -17.15 -1.75
CA THR A 70 6.96 -17.63 -0.57
C THR A 70 7.56 -17.01 0.70
N LEU A 71 6.76 -16.24 1.44
CA LEU A 71 7.26 -15.40 2.54
C LEU A 71 7.69 -16.23 3.77
N GLU A 72 7.02 -17.33 4.08
CA GLU A 72 7.24 -18.16 5.27
C GLU A 72 8.63 -18.80 5.30
N VAL A 73 9.24 -18.99 4.14
CA VAL A 73 10.58 -19.59 4.04
C VAL A 73 11.71 -18.55 3.95
N MET A 74 11.35 -17.26 3.96
CA MET A 74 12.33 -16.17 3.85
C MET A 74 12.87 -15.75 5.23
N SER A 75 14.16 -15.49 5.29
CA SER A 75 14.77 -14.86 6.47
C SER A 75 14.34 -13.40 6.59
N GLN A 76 14.49 -12.78 7.77
CA GLN A 76 14.19 -11.36 8.00
C GLN A 76 14.96 -10.44 7.05
N ALA A 77 16.20 -10.77 6.69
CA ALA A 77 16.99 -10.04 5.71
C ALA A 77 16.39 -10.13 4.30
N GLN A 78 15.92 -11.30 3.89
CA GLN A 78 15.26 -11.51 2.60
C GLN A 78 13.90 -10.80 2.54
N LEU A 79 13.13 -10.80 3.64
CA LEU A 79 11.88 -10.04 3.74
C LEU A 79 12.14 -8.53 3.66
N ALA A 80 13.21 -8.03 4.29
CA ALA A 80 13.61 -6.62 4.20
C ALA A 80 14.00 -6.24 2.75
N ASP A 81 14.74 -7.10 2.06
CA ASP A 81 15.09 -6.92 0.64
C ASP A 81 13.85 -6.93 -0.27
N LEU A 82 12.92 -7.86 -0.04
CA LEU A 82 11.65 -7.92 -0.77
C LEU A 82 10.85 -6.61 -0.59
N ARG A 83 10.72 -6.13 0.66
CA ARG A 83 10.06 -4.84 0.95
C ARG A 83 10.76 -3.70 0.23
N LEU A 84 12.07 -3.63 0.32
CA LEU A 84 12.86 -2.55 -0.28
C LEU A 84 12.70 -2.44 -1.81
N HIS A 85 12.58 -3.60 -2.50
CA HIS A 85 12.60 -3.62 -3.97
C HIS A 85 11.25 -3.87 -4.63
N LYS A 86 10.28 -4.47 -3.91
CA LYS A 86 9.05 -4.98 -4.51
C LYS A 86 7.77 -4.41 -3.91
N ILE A 87 7.83 -3.82 -2.71
CA ILE A 87 6.64 -3.39 -1.98
C ILE A 87 6.74 -1.92 -1.61
N GLY A 88 5.80 -1.11 -2.08
CA GLY A 88 5.60 0.25 -1.61
C GLY A 88 4.56 0.28 -0.48
N PHE A 89 4.76 1.14 0.51
CA PHE A 89 3.83 1.32 1.62
C PHE A 89 3.32 2.75 1.68
N VAL A 90 1.99 2.89 1.81
CA VAL A 90 1.29 4.14 2.07
C VAL A 90 0.47 3.95 3.34
N PHE A 91 0.74 4.74 4.37
CA PHE A 91 0.10 4.63 5.68
C PHE A 91 -0.86 5.79 5.93
N GLN A 92 -1.85 5.59 6.78
CA GLN A 92 -2.78 6.61 7.24
C GLN A 92 -2.05 7.80 7.87
N ALA A 93 -1.01 7.58 8.66
CA ALA A 93 -0.24 8.62 9.35
C ALA A 93 0.93 9.18 8.52
N TYR A 94 0.94 8.97 7.19
CA TYR A 94 1.98 9.37 6.22
C TYR A 94 3.37 8.77 6.49
N ASN A 95 3.80 8.66 7.72
CA ASN A 95 5.09 8.13 8.19
C ASN A 95 6.29 8.75 7.43
N LEU A 96 6.22 10.07 7.20
CA LEU A 96 7.34 10.83 6.66
C LEU A 96 8.39 11.07 7.75
N ILE A 97 9.66 11.10 7.35
CA ILE A 97 10.77 11.45 8.24
C ILE A 97 10.75 12.97 8.41
N PRO A 98 10.43 13.51 9.61
CA PRO A 98 10.08 14.92 9.76
C PRO A 98 11.24 15.88 9.53
N VAL A 99 12.48 15.42 9.72
CA VAL A 99 13.69 16.23 9.50
C VAL A 99 14.12 16.29 8.03
N LEU A 100 13.62 15.38 7.18
CA LEU A 100 13.90 15.33 5.76
C LEU A 100 12.87 16.14 4.97
N SER A 101 13.32 16.79 3.90
CA SER A 101 12.45 17.45 2.92
C SER A 101 11.63 16.42 2.12
N ALA A 102 10.66 16.89 1.33
CA ALA A 102 9.85 16.04 0.47
C ALA A 102 10.70 15.17 -0.47
N ILE A 103 11.69 15.79 -1.13
CA ILE A 103 12.55 15.04 -2.06
C ILE A 103 13.46 14.05 -1.32
N GLU A 104 14.00 14.40 -0.16
CA GLU A 104 14.83 13.49 0.63
C GLU A 104 14.02 12.30 1.17
N ASN A 105 12.75 12.50 1.57
CA ASN A 105 11.86 11.42 1.94
C ASN A 105 11.64 10.41 0.78
N VAL A 106 11.55 10.90 -0.45
CA VAL A 106 11.41 10.06 -1.65
C VAL A 106 12.75 9.41 -2.03
N GLU A 107 13.85 10.16 -1.97
CA GLU A 107 15.21 9.64 -2.26
C GLU A 107 15.64 8.53 -1.31
N TYR A 108 15.11 8.50 -0.08
CA TYR A 108 15.57 7.62 0.99
C TYR A 108 15.48 6.12 0.62
N VAL A 109 14.40 5.72 -0.04
CA VAL A 109 14.24 4.32 -0.50
C VAL A 109 15.34 3.95 -1.51
N MET A 110 15.59 4.83 -2.48
CA MET A 110 16.62 4.60 -3.51
C MET A 110 18.04 4.69 -2.94
N LEU A 111 18.25 5.46 -1.86
CA LEU A 111 19.52 5.46 -1.12
C LEU A 111 19.80 4.08 -0.52
N LEU A 112 18.79 3.46 0.11
CA LEU A 112 18.91 2.11 0.66
C LEU A 112 19.12 1.05 -0.44
N GLN A 113 18.64 1.30 -1.66
CA GLN A 113 18.89 0.46 -2.84
C GLN A 113 20.28 0.67 -3.45
N GLY A 114 21.07 1.62 -2.95
CA GLY A 114 22.42 1.88 -3.41
C GLY A 114 22.53 2.73 -4.69
N LEU A 115 21.45 3.41 -5.12
CA LEU A 115 21.49 4.25 -6.32
C LEU A 115 22.38 5.49 -6.12
N PRO A 116 23.10 5.94 -7.17
CA PRO A 116 23.91 7.17 -7.15
C PRO A 116 23.07 8.42 -6.86
N ALA A 117 23.65 9.41 -6.16
CA ALA A 117 22.93 10.60 -5.70
C ALA A 117 22.25 11.40 -6.84
N GLY A 118 22.92 11.56 -7.98
CA GLY A 118 22.36 12.27 -9.14
C GLY A 118 21.12 11.58 -9.69
N GLU A 119 21.18 10.26 -9.85
CA GLU A 119 20.06 9.45 -10.36
C GLU A 119 18.87 9.47 -9.37
N ARG A 120 19.13 9.33 -8.07
CA ARG A 120 18.07 9.44 -7.05
C ARG A 120 17.35 10.76 -7.12
N ARG A 121 18.12 11.86 -7.21
CA ARG A 121 17.59 13.23 -7.23
C ARG A 121 16.68 13.47 -8.43
N GLU A 122 17.10 13.00 -9.60
CA GLU A 122 16.32 13.13 -10.84
C GLU A 122 15.02 12.33 -10.76
N LYS A 123 15.10 11.03 -10.39
CA LYS A 123 13.92 10.17 -10.22
C LYS A 123 12.95 10.72 -9.17
N ALA A 124 13.46 11.20 -8.03
CA ALA A 124 12.61 11.74 -6.97
C ALA A 124 11.88 13.01 -7.44
N ARG A 125 12.54 13.90 -8.20
CA ARG A 125 11.89 15.08 -8.78
C ARG A 125 10.78 14.68 -9.75
N THR A 126 11.07 13.78 -10.68
CA THR A 126 10.08 13.30 -11.66
C THR A 126 8.85 12.75 -10.97
N VAL A 127 9.01 11.88 -9.98
CA VAL A 127 7.88 11.29 -9.25
C VAL A 127 7.12 12.35 -8.42
N LEU A 128 7.83 13.32 -7.81
CA LEU A 128 7.16 14.43 -7.11
C LEU A 128 6.36 15.33 -8.06
N ASP A 129 6.83 15.52 -9.29
CA ASP A 129 6.07 16.24 -10.31
C ASP A 129 4.84 15.44 -10.75
N ASP A 130 4.97 14.12 -10.96
CA ASP A 130 3.87 13.20 -11.30
C ASP A 130 2.76 13.22 -10.23
N VAL A 131 3.12 13.38 -8.94
CA VAL A 131 2.11 13.48 -7.86
C VAL A 131 1.63 14.93 -7.61
N GLY A 132 2.00 15.89 -8.47
CA GLY A 132 1.54 17.29 -8.39
C GLY A 132 2.23 18.13 -7.30
N LEU A 133 3.47 17.80 -6.95
CA LEU A 133 4.27 18.53 -5.95
C LEU A 133 5.43 19.34 -6.56
N LYS A 134 5.29 19.72 -7.85
CA LYS A 134 6.27 20.59 -8.53
C LYS A 134 6.55 21.86 -7.73
N GLY A 135 7.83 22.15 -7.52
CA GLY A 135 8.30 23.34 -6.77
C GLY A 135 8.24 23.19 -5.24
N LYS A 136 7.81 22.05 -4.69
CA LYS A 136 7.72 21.78 -3.24
C LYS A 136 8.80 20.83 -2.71
N TYR A 137 9.81 20.54 -3.53
CA TYR A 137 10.82 19.51 -3.25
C TYR A 137 11.55 19.69 -1.91
N ASN A 138 11.89 20.93 -1.55
CA ASN A 138 12.69 21.26 -0.37
C ASN A 138 11.84 21.53 0.88
N ARG A 139 10.50 21.43 0.79
CA ARG A 139 9.61 21.60 1.94
C ARG A 139 9.70 20.38 2.85
N ARG A 140 9.74 20.63 4.16
CA ARG A 140 9.65 19.58 5.19
C ARG A 140 8.18 19.22 5.45
N PRO A 141 7.89 18.05 6.03
CA PRO A 141 6.51 17.64 6.34
C PRO A 141 5.69 18.71 7.07
N ALA A 142 6.27 19.39 8.06
CA ALA A 142 5.59 20.46 8.81
C ALA A 142 5.19 21.69 7.95
N GLU A 143 5.77 21.85 6.75
CA GLU A 143 5.49 22.94 5.82
C GLU A 143 4.51 22.51 4.70
N LEU A 144 3.99 21.30 4.77
CA LEU A 144 3.10 20.69 3.78
C LEU A 144 1.71 20.45 4.39
N SER A 145 0.65 20.67 3.60
CA SER A 145 -0.70 20.24 4.01
C SER A 145 -0.79 18.71 4.12
N GLY A 146 -1.78 18.18 4.82
CA GLY A 146 -2.00 16.74 4.96
C GLY A 146 -2.04 16.01 3.61
N GLY A 147 -2.79 16.55 2.63
CA GLY A 147 -2.85 15.98 1.28
C GLY A 147 -1.50 16.04 0.54
N GLN A 148 -0.69 17.08 0.77
CA GLN A 148 0.65 17.16 0.21
C GLN A 148 1.61 16.14 0.86
N GLN A 149 1.51 15.96 2.18
CA GLN A 149 2.27 14.92 2.88
C GLN A 149 1.90 13.52 2.38
N GLN A 150 0.61 13.26 2.15
CA GLN A 150 0.17 11.97 1.62
C GLN A 150 0.69 11.75 0.19
N ARG A 151 0.70 12.79 -0.66
CA ARG A 151 1.31 12.71 -2.00
C ARG A 151 2.82 12.42 -1.94
N VAL A 152 3.55 12.97 -0.97
CA VAL A 152 4.96 12.60 -0.72
C VAL A 152 5.07 11.14 -0.30
N ALA A 153 4.18 10.64 0.57
CA ALA A 153 4.16 9.23 0.99
C ALA A 153 3.90 8.30 -0.20
N VAL A 154 2.96 8.65 -1.09
CA VAL A 154 2.72 7.91 -2.34
C VAL A 154 3.95 7.96 -3.25
N ALA A 155 4.55 9.14 -3.46
CA ALA A 155 5.77 9.29 -4.27
C ALA A 155 6.90 8.39 -3.75
N ARG A 156 7.12 8.38 -2.43
CA ARG A 156 8.10 7.49 -1.77
C ARG A 156 7.79 6.02 -2.01
N ALA A 157 6.51 5.64 -1.98
CA ALA A 157 6.09 4.26 -2.18
C ALA A 157 6.33 3.75 -3.60
N ILE A 158 6.22 4.63 -4.62
CA ILE A 158 6.27 4.23 -6.04
C ILE A 158 7.61 4.50 -6.74
N VAL A 159 8.50 5.30 -6.14
CA VAL A 159 9.76 5.75 -6.78
C VAL A 159 10.69 4.60 -7.18
N SER A 160 10.64 3.51 -6.43
CA SER A 160 11.40 2.28 -6.71
C SER A 160 10.76 1.37 -7.77
N SER A 161 9.64 1.79 -8.38
CA SER A 161 8.84 0.97 -9.31
C SER A 161 8.47 -0.40 -8.72
N PRO A 162 7.79 -0.43 -7.56
CA PRO A 162 7.47 -1.67 -6.87
C PRO A 162 6.47 -2.52 -7.66
N ALA A 163 6.43 -3.81 -7.37
CA ALA A 163 5.45 -4.74 -7.95
C ALA A 163 4.03 -4.49 -7.38
N ILE A 164 3.96 -4.14 -6.09
CA ILE A 164 2.72 -3.83 -5.38
C ILE A 164 2.88 -2.59 -4.49
N VAL A 165 1.79 -1.85 -4.30
CA VAL A 165 1.65 -0.79 -3.30
C VAL A 165 0.54 -1.18 -2.33
N LEU A 166 0.87 -1.27 -1.05
CA LEU A 166 -0.04 -1.52 0.05
C LEU A 166 -0.41 -0.18 0.68
N ALA A 167 -1.69 0.18 0.64
CA ALA A 167 -2.19 1.45 1.13
C ALA A 167 -3.21 1.23 2.26
N ASP A 168 -2.81 1.51 3.50
CA ASP A 168 -3.67 1.38 4.67
C ASP A 168 -4.35 2.73 4.97
N GLU A 169 -5.67 2.80 4.76
CA GLU A 169 -6.53 3.97 4.97
C GLU A 169 -5.95 5.27 4.38
N PRO A 170 -5.58 5.33 3.08
CA PRO A 170 -4.79 6.44 2.52
C PRO A 170 -5.52 7.78 2.48
N THR A 171 -6.85 7.80 2.63
CA THR A 171 -7.71 9.00 2.59
C THR A 171 -8.20 9.45 3.96
N ALA A 172 -7.99 8.67 5.03
CA ALA A 172 -8.63 8.87 6.32
C ALA A 172 -8.39 10.24 6.99
N ASN A 173 -7.25 10.89 6.69
CA ASN A 173 -6.88 12.19 7.25
C ASN A 173 -7.03 13.33 6.23
N LEU A 174 -7.80 13.14 5.16
CA LEU A 174 -7.98 14.10 4.08
C LEU A 174 -9.46 14.54 3.97
N ASP A 175 -9.67 15.77 3.56
CA ASP A 175 -11.00 16.19 3.11
C ASP A 175 -11.38 15.47 1.81
N SER A 176 -12.70 15.40 1.51
CA SER A 176 -13.21 14.63 0.39
C SER A 176 -12.60 15.02 -0.96
N LYS A 177 -12.40 16.32 -1.22
CA LYS A 177 -11.81 16.80 -2.48
C LYS A 177 -10.34 16.40 -2.63
N THR A 178 -9.58 16.52 -1.55
CA THR A 178 -8.16 16.14 -1.50
C THR A 178 -8.03 14.62 -1.64
N GLY A 179 -8.87 13.85 -0.95
CA GLY A 179 -8.93 12.39 -1.03
C GLY A 179 -9.27 11.92 -2.45
N GLN A 180 -10.28 12.52 -3.08
CA GLN A 180 -10.64 12.24 -4.45
C GLN A 180 -9.46 12.45 -5.41
N GLY A 181 -8.83 13.62 -5.38
CA GLY A 181 -7.68 13.92 -6.24
C GLY A 181 -6.44 13.04 -5.95
N LEU A 182 -6.33 12.45 -4.74
CA LEU A 182 -5.33 11.43 -4.44
C LEU A 182 -5.65 10.11 -5.14
N LEU A 183 -6.90 9.64 -5.07
CA LEU A 183 -7.32 8.38 -5.68
C LEU A 183 -7.28 8.44 -7.21
N GLU A 184 -7.68 9.56 -7.82
CA GLU A 184 -7.56 9.80 -9.27
C GLU A 184 -6.10 9.69 -9.72
N MET A 185 -5.18 10.32 -9.00
CA MET A 185 -3.74 10.23 -9.25
C MET A 185 -3.23 8.77 -9.13
N MET A 186 -3.61 8.05 -8.07
CA MET A 186 -3.19 6.64 -7.90
C MET A 186 -3.79 5.74 -8.99
N GLN A 187 -5.01 5.99 -9.43
CA GLN A 187 -5.66 5.26 -10.53
C GLN A 187 -4.97 5.52 -11.87
N ALA A 188 -4.56 6.76 -12.16
CA ALA A 188 -3.76 7.10 -13.33
C ALA A 188 -2.43 6.32 -13.32
N MET A 189 -1.73 6.30 -12.19
CA MET A 189 -0.48 5.53 -12.04
C MET A 189 -0.68 4.02 -12.20
N ASN A 190 -1.80 3.47 -11.70
CA ASN A 190 -2.14 2.07 -11.93
C ASN A 190 -2.30 1.79 -13.43
N THR A 191 -3.02 2.65 -14.14
CA THR A 191 -3.31 2.48 -15.57
C THR A 191 -2.05 2.64 -16.45
N GLU A 192 -1.26 3.69 -16.20
CA GLU A 192 -0.10 4.03 -17.01
C GLU A 192 1.12 3.16 -16.71
N LYS A 193 1.40 2.92 -15.42
CA LYS A 193 2.60 2.21 -14.95
C LYS A 193 2.34 0.76 -14.60
N ARG A 194 1.08 0.31 -14.66
CA ARG A 194 0.62 -1.04 -14.28
C ARG A 194 1.03 -1.47 -12.87
N ILE A 195 1.13 -0.51 -11.94
CA ILE A 195 1.40 -0.78 -10.53
C ILE A 195 0.15 -1.40 -9.90
N THR A 196 0.29 -2.50 -9.19
CA THR A 196 -0.80 -3.11 -8.42
C THR A 196 -1.02 -2.32 -7.14
N PHE A 197 -2.25 -1.88 -6.86
CA PHE A 197 -2.61 -1.21 -5.61
C PHE A 197 -3.57 -2.08 -4.80
N ILE A 198 -3.27 -2.26 -3.52
CA ILE A 198 -4.10 -2.98 -2.56
C ILE A 198 -4.41 -2.01 -1.41
N PHE A 199 -5.66 -1.60 -1.31
CA PHE A 199 -6.13 -0.70 -0.27
C PHE A 199 -6.76 -1.46 0.87
N SER A 200 -6.46 -1.10 2.11
CA SER A 200 -7.27 -1.42 3.28
C SER A 200 -8.13 -0.21 3.58
N THR A 201 -9.45 -0.36 3.64
CA THR A 201 -10.32 0.80 3.86
C THR A 201 -11.69 0.44 4.43
N HIS A 202 -12.30 1.43 5.11
CA HIS A 202 -13.72 1.49 5.39
C HIS A 202 -14.39 2.70 4.69
N ASP A 203 -13.60 3.49 3.95
CA ASP A 203 -14.06 4.67 3.21
C ASP A 203 -14.77 4.26 1.91
N ARG A 204 -16.02 4.71 1.76
CA ARG A 204 -16.86 4.45 0.60
C ARG A 204 -16.23 4.99 -0.70
N MET A 205 -15.57 6.15 -0.63
CA MET A 205 -14.91 6.75 -1.78
C MET A 205 -13.82 5.82 -2.34
N VAL A 206 -12.94 5.28 -1.47
CA VAL A 206 -11.89 4.32 -1.90
C VAL A 206 -12.53 3.06 -2.51
N MET A 207 -13.59 2.56 -1.87
CA MET A 207 -14.32 1.41 -2.42
C MET A 207 -14.88 1.71 -3.81
N GLU A 208 -15.43 2.90 -4.06
CA GLU A 208 -16.01 3.29 -5.36
C GLU A 208 -14.95 3.35 -6.46
N TYR A 209 -13.75 3.84 -6.17
CA TYR A 209 -12.62 3.89 -7.12
C TYR A 209 -12.02 2.51 -7.43
N ALA A 210 -12.13 1.55 -6.52
CA ALA A 210 -11.57 0.21 -6.71
C ALA A 210 -12.32 -0.55 -7.83
N ARG A 211 -11.56 -1.25 -8.69
CA ARG A 211 -12.10 -2.13 -9.74
C ARG A 211 -12.51 -3.50 -9.19
N ARG A 212 -11.95 -3.90 -8.07
CA ARG A 212 -12.31 -5.12 -7.33
C ARG A 212 -12.47 -4.80 -5.86
N LEU A 213 -13.53 -5.32 -5.27
CA LEU A 213 -13.86 -5.13 -3.87
C LEU A 213 -13.90 -6.46 -3.16
N VAL A 214 -12.98 -6.65 -2.23
CA VAL A 214 -12.91 -7.81 -1.33
C VAL A 214 -13.44 -7.37 0.02
N LYS A 215 -14.47 -8.05 0.55
CA LYS A 215 -15.07 -7.71 1.85
C LYS A 215 -14.60 -8.68 2.93
N LEU A 216 -14.05 -8.13 4.00
CA LEU A 216 -13.66 -8.88 5.20
C LEU A 216 -14.64 -8.63 6.34
N LYS A 217 -14.99 -9.70 7.05
CA LYS A 217 -15.76 -9.65 8.29
C LYS A 217 -15.22 -10.71 9.26
N ASP A 218 -14.91 -10.31 10.47
CA ASP A 218 -14.44 -11.19 11.57
C ASP A 218 -13.27 -12.11 11.15
N GLY A 219 -12.31 -11.55 10.37
CA GLY A 219 -11.14 -12.26 9.88
C GLY A 219 -11.37 -13.17 8.67
N ARG A 220 -12.58 -13.22 8.11
CA ARG A 220 -12.93 -14.04 6.94
C ARG A 220 -13.20 -13.19 5.72
N LEU A 221 -12.88 -13.71 4.56
CA LEU A 221 -13.35 -13.19 3.29
C LEU A 221 -14.83 -13.62 3.12
N VAL A 222 -15.72 -12.62 2.99
CA VAL A 222 -17.17 -12.85 2.88
C VAL A 222 -17.72 -12.52 1.50
N ASP A 223 -17.00 -11.70 0.73
CA ASP A 223 -17.40 -11.30 -0.62
C ASP A 223 -16.18 -10.88 -1.44
N ASP A 224 -16.21 -11.11 -2.75
CA ASP A 224 -15.14 -10.80 -3.70
C ASP A 224 -15.74 -10.53 -5.08
N GLU A 225 -15.89 -9.25 -5.41
CA GLU A 225 -16.57 -8.81 -6.62
C GLU A 225 -15.69 -7.92 -7.51
N PHE A 226 -15.63 -8.24 -8.80
CA PHE A 226 -15.12 -7.33 -9.82
C PHE A 226 -16.23 -6.38 -10.24
N LYS A 227 -15.98 -5.07 -10.14
CA LYS A 227 -16.92 -4.08 -10.64
C LYS A 227 -16.84 -4.03 -12.17
N SER A 228 -17.98 -4.16 -12.81
CA SER A 228 -18.09 -3.83 -14.23
C SER A 228 -17.67 -2.38 -14.44
N ASN A 229 -16.84 -2.11 -15.44
CA ASN A 229 -16.45 -0.75 -15.84
C ASN A 229 -17.70 0.06 -16.22
N SER A 230 -18.38 0.65 -15.25
CA SER A 230 -19.23 1.80 -15.50
C SER A 230 -18.29 3.00 -15.61
N ALA A 231 -17.92 3.32 -16.86
CA ALA A 231 -17.23 4.56 -17.18
C ALA A 231 -18.02 5.71 -16.54
N HIS A 232 -17.34 6.46 -15.69
CA HIS A 232 -17.85 7.77 -15.28
C HIS A 232 -17.83 8.64 -16.53
N SER A 233 -19.03 8.75 -17.15
CA SER A 233 -19.33 9.67 -18.24
C SER A 233 -19.36 11.10 -17.72
#